data_b2249a45aca6d93b9fa8604a0f8f2409
#
_entry.id   b2249a45aca6d93b9fa8604a0f8f2409
#
_cell.length_a   1.000
_cell.length_b   1.000
_cell.length_c   1.000
_cell.angle_alpha   90.00
_cell.angle_beta   90.00
_cell.angle_gamma   90.00
#
_symmetry.space_group_name_H-M   'P 1'
#
loop_
_entity.id
_entity.type
_entity.pdbx_description
1 polymer ?
#
loop_
_entity_poly.entity_id
_entity_poly.type
_entity_poly.pdbx_seq_one_letter_code
_entity_poly.pdbx_strand_id
1 'polypeptide(L)'
;MIGARRGLSLVELLVGMALLGVVSAMVGRLVAVTTRGAVRVRERSTRSATLRSAALAITRDVQGLATRELRVVGDTLRYRARRGEGVACAIDGTGVVLPRTNYRGWRLPQPGRDSLAVLDRDTGTWIVAGISAVASGTCPDGSTAMMIAGATWSGPAPAPVRVLEWVEARAYQSNGTWWLGARSLRPTDVIQPLAGPIAPRGVSFSRVALGADTLLEVRVKVGATPGGSPIADSTLVRMPLTVDAAP
;
A
#
# COMPACT_ATOMS: atom_id res chain seq x y z
N MET A 1 38.99 -42.54 59.75
CA MET A 1 39.02 -41.08 60.03
C MET A 1 37.61 -40.52 59.67
N ILE A 2 36.77 -40.27 60.70
CA ILE A 2 35.44 -39.69 60.51
C ILE A 2 35.58 -38.19 60.60
N GLY A 3 35.47 -37.55 59.45
CA GLY A 3 35.51 -36.08 59.34
C GLY A 3 34.35 -35.46 60.11
N ALA A 4 34.64 -34.61 61.10
CA ALA A 4 33.65 -33.87 61.87
C ALA A 4 32.82 -32.98 60.90
N ARG A 5 31.54 -33.31 60.75
CA ARG A 5 30.55 -32.47 60.05
C ARG A 5 30.38 -31.20 60.88
N ARG A 6 30.98 -30.11 60.44
CA ARG A 6 30.70 -28.76 60.95
C ARG A 6 29.26 -28.43 60.66
N GLY A 7 28.41 -28.31 61.67
CA GLY A 7 27.06 -27.78 61.52
C GLY A 7 27.10 -26.30 61.05
N LEU A 8 26.21 -25.94 60.15
CA LEU A 8 26.03 -24.51 59.73
C LEU A 8 25.55 -23.70 60.93
N SER A 9 26.21 -22.59 61.19
CA SER A 9 25.80 -21.62 62.20
C SER A 9 24.49 -20.98 61.82
N LEU A 10 23.60 -20.69 62.72
CA LEU A 10 22.32 -19.98 62.47
C LEU A 10 22.56 -18.62 61.84
N VAL A 11 23.67 -17.99 62.16
CA VAL A 11 24.11 -16.69 61.55
C VAL A 11 24.47 -16.87 60.08
N GLU A 12 25.18 -17.94 59.69
CA GLU A 12 25.52 -18.23 58.31
C GLU A 12 24.27 -18.47 57.47
N LEU A 13 23.26 -19.13 58.04
CA LEU A 13 21.96 -19.38 57.37
C LEU A 13 21.21 -18.07 57.16
N LEU A 14 21.15 -17.20 58.18
CA LEU A 14 20.53 -15.88 58.08
C LEU A 14 21.19 -14.97 57.05
N VAL A 15 22.52 -14.93 57.06
CA VAL A 15 23.29 -14.12 56.07
C VAL A 15 23.08 -14.67 54.66
N GLY A 16 23.09 -15.99 54.49
CA GLY A 16 22.82 -16.64 53.21
C GLY A 16 21.42 -16.32 52.68
N MET A 17 20.39 -16.34 53.51
CA MET A 17 19.01 -15.97 53.14
C MET A 17 18.91 -14.48 52.79
N ALA A 18 19.56 -13.60 53.53
CA ALA A 18 19.57 -12.17 53.22
C ALA A 18 20.25 -11.86 51.90
N LEU A 19 21.40 -12.47 51.64
CA LEU A 19 22.11 -12.33 50.35
C LEU A 19 21.28 -12.89 49.18
N LEU A 20 20.66 -14.05 49.36
CA LEU A 20 19.77 -14.64 48.36
C LEU A 20 18.58 -13.72 48.06
N GLY A 21 17.99 -13.09 49.06
CA GLY A 21 16.92 -12.10 48.89
C GLY A 21 17.35 -10.90 48.10
N VAL A 22 18.54 -10.34 48.38
CA VAL A 22 19.08 -9.19 47.62
C VAL A 22 19.36 -9.57 46.16
N VAL A 23 20.00 -10.70 45.91
CA VAL A 23 20.27 -11.20 44.55
C VAL A 23 18.97 -11.43 43.78
N SER A 24 18.00 -12.07 44.41
CA SER A 24 16.69 -12.32 43.77
C SER A 24 15.96 -11.03 43.43
N ALA A 25 16.03 -10.02 44.32
CA ALA A 25 15.44 -8.71 44.04
C ALA A 25 16.16 -7.97 42.86
N MET A 26 17.50 -8.08 42.77
CA MET A 26 18.26 -7.51 41.64
C MET A 26 17.92 -8.21 40.32
N VAL A 27 17.87 -9.54 40.30
CA VAL A 27 17.49 -10.32 39.12
C VAL A 27 16.07 -9.97 38.68
N GLY A 28 15.11 -9.92 39.62
CA GLY A 28 13.75 -9.52 39.33
C GLY A 28 13.61 -8.14 38.72
N ARG A 29 14.37 -7.15 39.22
CA ARG A 29 14.44 -5.80 38.62
C ARG A 29 15.04 -5.84 37.21
N LEU A 30 16.12 -6.56 36.99
CA LEU A 30 16.75 -6.68 35.70
C LEU A 30 15.79 -7.28 34.66
N VAL A 31 15.11 -8.37 35.00
CA VAL A 31 14.09 -9.00 34.12
C VAL A 31 12.95 -8.03 33.83
N ALA A 32 12.46 -7.31 34.85
CA ALA A 32 11.38 -6.31 34.61
C ALA A 32 11.80 -5.18 33.70
N VAL A 33 13.03 -4.68 33.78
CA VAL A 33 13.56 -3.62 32.92
C VAL A 33 13.78 -4.14 31.50
N THR A 34 14.38 -5.31 31.34
CA THR A 34 14.65 -5.90 30.02
C THR A 34 13.36 -6.25 29.27
N THR A 35 12.36 -6.83 29.96
CA THR A 35 11.07 -7.14 29.35
C THR A 35 10.33 -5.88 28.91
N ARG A 36 10.30 -4.82 29.73
CA ARG A 36 9.70 -3.53 29.33
C ARG A 36 10.45 -2.91 28.14
N GLY A 37 11.78 -3.01 28.12
CA GLY A 37 12.61 -2.57 27.00
C GLY A 37 12.27 -3.32 25.72
N ALA A 38 12.19 -4.64 25.77
CA ALA A 38 11.88 -5.49 24.64
C ALA A 38 10.47 -5.19 24.05
N VAL A 39 9.46 -5.00 24.91
CA VAL A 39 8.10 -4.62 24.48
C VAL A 39 8.13 -3.27 23.71
N ARG A 40 8.81 -2.25 24.25
CA ARG A 40 8.92 -0.93 23.58
C ARG A 40 9.61 -1.01 22.21
N VAL A 41 10.69 -1.79 22.12
CA VAL A 41 11.40 -1.99 20.84
C VAL A 41 10.49 -2.68 19.83
N ARG A 42 9.77 -3.72 20.25
CA ARG A 42 8.81 -4.44 19.39
C ARG A 42 7.70 -3.52 18.90
N GLU A 43 7.10 -2.72 19.79
CA GLU A 43 6.07 -1.74 19.42
C GLU A 43 6.58 -0.72 18.40
N ARG A 44 7.77 -0.16 18.62
CA ARG A 44 8.39 0.79 17.70
C ARG A 44 8.66 0.16 16.33
N SER A 45 9.18 -1.07 16.31
CA SER A 45 9.41 -1.83 15.08
C SER A 45 8.11 -2.07 14.31
N THR A 46 7.04 -2.50 14.99
CA THR A 46 5.73 -2.72 14.39
C THR A 46 5.15 -1.43 13.80
N ARG A 47 5.22 -0.31 14.54
CA ARG A 47 4.75 0.99 14.04
C ARG A 47 5.53 1.42 12.79
N SER A 48 6.86 1.31 12.83
CA SER A 48 7.70 1.66 11.67
C SER A 48 7.41 0.76 10.46
N ALA A 49 7.14 -0.53 10.66
CA ALA A 49 6.74 -1.44 9.59
C ALA A 49 5.38 -1.05 9.00
N THR A 50 4.39 -0.73 9.84
CA THR A 50 3.06 -0.26 9.40
C THR A 50 3.17 1.02 8.57
N LEU A 51 3.95 2.01 9.02
CA LEU A 51 4.15 3.26 8.31
C LEU A 51 4.80 3.04 6.93
N ARG A 52 5.83 2.19 6.88
CA ARG A 52 6.47 1.81 5.61
C ARG A 52 5.53 1.09 4.66
N SER A 53 4.76 0.13 5.16
CA SER A 53 3.78 -0.62 4.35
C SER A 53 2.72 0.30 3.77
N ALA A 54 2.19 1.23 4.57
CA ALA A 54 1.21 2.22 4.12
C ALA A 54 1.79 3.14 3.03
N ALA A 55 3.01 3.64 3.26
CA ALA A 55 3.70 4.49 2.29
C ALA A 55 3.94 3.74 0.97
N LEU A 56 4.49 2.53 1.01
CA LEU A 56 4.78 1.72 -0.17
C LEU A 56 3.52 1.35 -0.94
N ALA A 57 2.43 0.98 -0.25
CA ALA A 57 1.18 0.60 -0.88
C ALA A 57 0.62 1.75 -1.75
N ILE A 58 0.60 2.97 -1.21
CA ILE A 58 0.11 4.14 -1.95
C ILE A 58 1.12 4.57 -3.03
N THR A 59 2.42 4.61 -2.71
CA THR A 59 3.44 5.04 -3.68
C THR A 59 3.44 4.16 -4.91
N ARG A 60 3.36 2.85 -4.75
CA ARG A 60 3.34 1.90 -5.87
C ARG A 60 2.19 2.15 -6.84
N ASP A 61 1.01 2.43 -6.31
CA ASP A 61 -0.19 2.60 -7.11
C ASP A 61 -0.28 4.00 -7.76
N VAL A 62 0.31 5.01 -7.12
CA VAL A 62 0.20 6.42 -7.56
C VAL A 62 1.39 6.88 -8.37
N GLN A 63 2.54 6.20 -8.25
CA GLN A 63 3.75 6.59 -8.98
C GLN A 63 3.54 6.64 -10.50
N GLY A 64 3.82 7.79 -11.09
CA GLY A 64 3.70 8.02 -12.54
C GLY A 64 2.27 8.24 -13.02
N LEU A 65 1.33 8.52 -12.11
CA LEU A 65 0.00 9.01 -12.50
C LEU A 65 0.04 10.48 -12.87
N ALA A 66 -0.77 10.84 -13.84
CA ALA A 66 -1.00 12.23 -14.20
C ALA A 66 -1.95 12.91 -13.19
N THR A 67 -1.86 14.22 -13.09
CA THR A 67 -2.68 15.01 -12.15
C THR A 67 -4.18 14.77 -12.34
N ARG A 68 -4.64 14.56 -13.58
CA ARG A 68 -6.05 14.25 -13.93
C ARG A 68 -6.50 12.85 -13.50
N GLU A 69 -5.55 11.92 -13.28
CA GLU A 69 -5.82 10.54 -12.89
C GLU A 69 -5.98 10.37 -11.37
N LEU A 70 -5.90 11.49 -10.64
CA LEU A 70 -5.96 11.49 -9.19
C LEU A 70 -6.85 12.63 -8.68
N ARG A 71 -7.70 12.32 -7.70
CA ARG A 71 -8.57 13.29 -7.02
C ARG A 71 -8.50 13.08 -5.52
N VAL A 72 -8.36 14.17 -4.79
CA VAL A 72 -8.49 14.18 -3.34
C VAL A 72 -9.85 14.77 -3.00
N VAL A 73 -10.66 14.02 -2.26
CA VAL A 73 -12.00 14.43 -1.82
C VAL A 73 -12.09 14.18 -0.31
N GLY A 74 -11.95 15.25 0.47
CA GLY A 74 -11.83 15.13 1.93
C GLY A 74 -10.64 14.23 2.32
N ASP A 75 -10.90 13.23 3.17
CA ASP A 75 -9.89 12.27 3.63
C ASP A 75 -9.76 11.04 2.69
N THR A 76 -10.21 11.17 1.46
CA THR A 76 -10.25 10.09 0.49
C THR A 76 -9.40 10.43 -0.72
N LEU A 77 -8.56 9.49 -1.13
CA LEU A 77 -7.80 9.54 -2.37
C LEU A 77 -8.49 8.65 -3.41
N ARG A 78 -8.89 9.22 -4.54
CA ARG A 78 -9.36 8.48 -5.71
C ARG A 78 -8.33 8.58 -6.82
N TYR A 79 -7.96 7.44 -7.38
CA TYR A 79 -6.92 7.39 -8.41
C TYR A 79 -7.15 6.22 -9.36
N ARG A 80 -6.51 6.29 -10.54
CA ARG A 80 -6.50 5.21 -11.53
C ARG A 80 -5.34 4.27 -11.26
N ALA A 81 -5.61 3.15 -10.58
CA ALA A 81 -4.62 2.11 -10.34
C ALA A 81 -4.33 1.33 -11.63
N ARG A 82 -3.06 1.09 -11.94
CA ARG A 82 -2.64 0.25 -13.06
C ARG A 82 -2.90 -1.22 -12.73
N ARG A 83 -3.67 -1.91 -13.57
CA ARG A 83 -4.00 -3.33 -13.42
C ARG A 83 -3.27 -4.23 -14.39
N GLY A 84 -2.80 -3.67 -15.48
CA GLY A 84 -2.00 -4.36 -16.46
C GLY A 84 -1.48 -3.41 -17.52
N GLU A 85 -0.58 -3.91 -18.34
CA GLU A 85 0.02 -3.19 -19.46
C GLU A 85 0.40 -4.16 -20.57
N GLY A 86 0.61 -3.65 -21.76
CA GLY A 86 1.04 -4.44 -22.90
C GLY A 86 1.25 -3.58 -24.13
N VAL A 87 1.40 -4.22 -25.27
CA VAL A 87 1.51 -3.56 -26.57
C VAL A 87 0.46 -4.14 -27.50
N ALA A 88 -0.45 -3.30 -27.97
CA ALA A 88 -1.47 -3.68 -28.94
C ALA A 88 -0.83 -4.00 -30.30
N CYS A 89 -1.27 -5.07 -30.93
CA CYS A 89 -0.83 -5.46 -32.28
C CYS A 89 -1.73 -4.87 -33.38
N ALA A 90 -2.97 -4.49 -33.04
CA ALA A 90 -3.88 -3.80 -33.93
C ALA A 90 -4.82 -2.89 -33.14
N ILE A 91 -5.24 -1.80 -33.79
CA ILE A 91 -6.25 -0.87 -33.31
C ILE A 91 -7.15 -0.61 -34.51
N ASP A 92 -8.43 -0.94 -34.36
CA ASP A 92 -9.45 -0.59 -35.31
C ASP A 92 -10.48 0.33 -34.64
N GLY A 93 -11.25 1.08 -35.31
CA GLY A 93 -12.18 2.04 -34.71
C GLY A 93 -13.17 1.43 -33.67
N THR A 94 -13.20 0.11 -33.49
CA THR A 94 -14.11 -0.61 -32.59
C THR A 94 -13.41 -1.23 -31.39
N GLY A 95 -12.11 -1.42 -31.47
CA GLY A 95 -11.38 -2.07 -30.40
C GLY A 95 -9.86 -2.07 -30.54
N VAL A 96 -9.24 -2.67 -29.53
CA VAL A 96 -7.80 -2.85 -29.43
C VAL A 96 -7.50 -4.33 -29.32
N VAL A 97 -6.64 -4.83 -30.20
CA VAL A 97 -6.20 -6.22 -30.18
C VAL A 97 -4.86 -6.31 -29.44
N LEU A 98 -4.84 -7.07 -28.37
CA LEU A 98 -3.71 -7.18 -27.46
C LEU A 98 -3.26 -8.63 -27.34
N PRO A 99 -2.03 -8.98 -27.78
CA PRO A 99 -1.50 -10.34 -27.63
C PRO A 99 -1.49 -10.76 -26.16
N ARG A 100 -2.00 -11.96 -25.87
CA ARG A 100 -2.02 -12.46 -24.48
C ARG A 100 -0.61 -12.65 -23.92
N THR A 101 0.35 -12.98 -24.75
CA THR A 101 1.76 -13.17 -24.39
C THR A 101 2.45 -11.88 -23.97
N ASN A 102 1.99 -10.74 -24.48
CA ASN A 102 2.54 -9.42 -24.18
C ASN A 102 1.78 -8.69 -23.07
N TYR A 103 0.66 -9.26 -22.61
CA TYR A 103 -0.08 -8.67 -21.50
C TYR A 103 0.55 -9.07 -20.15
N ARG A 104 0.90 -8.04 -19.38
CA ARG A 104 1.42 -8.18 -18.02
C ARG A 104 0.44 -7.51 -17.05
N GLY A 105 -0.35 -8.31 -16.40
CA GLY A 105 -1.37 -7.82 -15.46
C GLY A 105 -1.69 -8.85 -14.38
N TRP A 106 -2.27 -8.37 -13.29
CA TRP A 106 -2.66 -9.22 -12.16
C TRP A 106 -3.90 -10.06 -12.48
N ARG A 107 -4.72 -9.57 -13.39
CA ARG A 107 -5.92 -10.21 -13.92
C ARG A 107 -6.21 -9.73 -15.33
N LEU A 108 -7.05 -10.43 -16.02
CA LEU A 108 -7.55 -9.98 -17.32
C LEU A 108 -8.43 -8.73 -17.16
N PRO A 109 -8.47 -7.86 -18.18
CA PRO A 109 -9.35 -6.71 -18.22
C PRO A 109 -10.82 -7.11 -18.02
N GLN A 110 -11.58 -6.31 -17.26
CA GLN A 110 -12.98 -6.59 -16.96
C GLN A 110 -13.88 -5.48 -17.48
N PRO A 111 -14.90 -5.82 -18.33
CA PRO A 111 -15.88 -4.87 -18.83
C PRO A 111 -16.60 -4.13 -17.70
N GLY A 112 -16.84 -2.84 -17.90
CA GLY A 112 -17.54 -1.98 -16.96
C GLY A 112 -16.80 -1.72 -15.64
N ARG A 113 -15.62 -2.31 -15.41
CA ARG A 113 -14.76 -2.08 -14.26
C ARG A 113 -13.52 -1.32 -14.67
N ASP A 114 -12.91 -1.75 -15.75
CA ASP A 114 -11.65 -1.22 -16.21
C ASP A 114 -11.83 -0.22 -17.33
N SER A 115 -10.83 0.62 -17.47
CA SER A 115 -10.61 1.48 -18.61
C SER A 115 -9.34 1.05 -19.31
N LEU A 116 -9.29 1.18 -20.62
CA LEU A 116 -8.08 1.00 -21.40
C LEU A 116 -7.52 2.37 -21.76
N ALA A 117 -6.26 2.60 -21.47
CA ALA A 117 -5.49 3.73 -21.97
C ALA A 117 -4.60 3.24 -23.10
N VAL A 118 -4.67 3.88 -24.25
CA VAL A 118 -3.85 3.62 -25.44
C VAL A 118 -3.00 4.86 -25.69
N LEU A 119 -1.69 4.66 -25.88
CA LEU A 119 -0.80 5.76 -26.24
C LEU A 119 -0.97 6.06 -27.71
N ASP A 120 -1.50 7.22 -28.03
CA ASP A 120 -1.41 7.79 -29.37
C ASP A 120 0.04 8.26 -29.60
N ARG A 121 0.72 7.59 -30.53
CA ARG A 121 2.15 7.84 -30.79
C ARG A 121 2.39 9.14 -31.57
N ASP A 122 1.39 9.60 -32.29
CA ASP A 122 1.51 10.81 -33.10
C ASP A 122 1.42 12.07 -32.23
N THR A 123 0.54 12.04 -31.24
CA THR A 123 0.35 13.14 -30.28
C THR A 123 1.11 12.97 -28.97
N GLY A 124 1.62 11.76 -28.69
CA GLY A 124 2.24 11.41 -27.41
C GLY A 124 1.26 11.37 -26.23
N THR A 125 -0.04 11.37 -26.49
CA THR A 125 -1.09 11.45 -25.47
C THR A 125 -1.72 10.07 -25.20
N TRP A 126 -2.20 9.89 -23.96
CA TRP A 126 -2.95 8.70 -23.58
C TRP A 126 -4.45 8.93 -23.80
N ILE A 127 -5.04 8.19 -24.73
CA ILE A 127 -6.49 8.16 -24.95
C ILE A 127 -7.08 7.11 -24.03
N VAL A 128 -7.97 7.51 -23.12
CA VAL A 128 -8.53 6.62 -22.08
C VAL A 128 -10.03 6.45 -22.29
N ALA A 129 -10.46 5.21 -22.39
CA ALA A 129 -11.87 4.85 -22.54
C ALA A 129 -12.26 3.64 -21.67
N GLY A 130 -13.55 3.56 -21.30
CA GLY A 130 -14.07 2.41 -20.59
C GLY A 130 -14.09 1.16 -21.45
N ILE A 131 -13.82 0.00 -20.85
CA ILE A 131 -13.92 -1.30 -21.51
C ILE A 131 -15.38 -1.76 -21.47
N SER A 132 -15.98 -2.00 -22.64
CA SER A 132 -17.35 -2.51 -22.76
C SER A 132 -17.41 -4.03 -22.93
N ALA A 133 -16.41 -4.62 -23.63
CA ALA A 133 -16.33 -6.07 -23.82
C ALA A 133 -14.87 -6.53 -23.94
N VAL A 134 -14.64 -7.81 -23.63
CA VAL A 134 -13.39 -8.50 -23.87
C VAL A 134 -13.70 -9.85 -24.50
N ALA A 135 -13.14 -10.10 -25.67
CA ALA A 135 -13.34 -11.33 -26.44
C ALA A 135 -12.01 -11.93 -26.89
N SER A 136 -12.04 -13.14 -27.41
CA SER A 136 -10.90 -13.71 -28.12
C SER A 136 -10.70 -12.99 -29.45
N GLY A 137 -9.44 -12.75 -29.80
CA GLY A 137 -9.04 -12.11 -31.05
C GLY A 137 -7.77 -12.72 -31.60
N THR A 138 -7.33 -12.22 -32.75
CA THR A 138 -6.11 -12.67 -33.40
C THR A 138 -5.36 -11.43 -33.93
N CYS A 139 -4.07 -11.37 -33.70
CA CYS A 139 -3.21 -10.35 -34.28
C CYS A 139 -3.01 -10.56 -35.80
N PRO A 140 -2.55 -9.55 -36.54
CA PRO A 140 -2.26 -9.68 -37.96
C PRO A 140 -1.25 -10.78 -38.32
N ASP A 141 -0.38 -11.15 -37.37
CA ASP A 141 0.60 -12.24 -37.51
C ASP A 141 0.04 -13.64 -37.21
N GLY A 142 -1.28 -13.73 -36.92
CA GLY A 142 -1.94 -14.99 -36.55
C GLY A 142 -1.82 -15.37 -35.07
N SER A 143 -1.12 -14.61 -34.24
CA SER A 143 -0.97 -14.93 -32.82
C SER A 143 -2.27 -14.71 -32.04
N THR A 144 -2.49 -15.57 -31.03
CA THR A 144 -3.68 -15.48 -30.16
C THR A 144 -3.65 -14.20 -29.34
N ALA A 145 -4.75 -13.48 -29.37
CA ALA A 145 -4.91 -12.20 -28.71
C ALA A 145 -6.24 -12.11 -27.93
N MET A 146 -6.40 -11.05 -27.19
CA MET A 146 -7.71 -10.57 -26.69
C MET A 146 -8.09 -9.29 -27.43
N MET A 147 -9.34 -9.25 -27.84
CA MET A 147 -9.95 -8.05 -28.39
C MET A 147 -10.66 -7.31 -27.28
N ILE A 148 -10.31 -6.06 -27.06
CA ILE A 148 -10.86 -5.19 -26.02
C ILE A 148 -11.70 -4.12 -26.73
N ALA A 149 -13.01 -4.20 -26.59
CA ALA A 149 -13.94 -3.21 -27.14
C ALA A 149 -14.23 -2.10 -26.13
N GLY A 150 -14.50 -0.91 -26.63
CA GLY A 150 -14.84 0.27 -25.82
C GLY A 150 -15.23 1.44 -26.66
N ALA A 151 -14.84 2.66 -26.26
CA ALA A 151 -14.95 3.84 -27.09
C ALA A 151 -13.93 3.80 -28.23
N THR A 152 -14.11 4.65 -29.21
CA THR A 152 -13.24 4.76 -30.40
C THR A 152 -11.81 5.10 -29.97
N TRP A 153 -10.89 4.19 -30.25
CA TRP A 153 -9.46 4.47 -30.21
C TRP A 153 -8.97 4.69 -31.63
N SER A 154 -8.09 5.66 -31.78
CA SER A 154 -7.43 5.97 -33.05
C SER A 154 -5.91 5.92 -32.87
N GLY A 155 -5.19 5.72 -33.94
CA GLY A 155 -3.74 5.74 -33.95
C GLY A 155 -3.13 4.46 -34.53
N PRO A 156 -1.85 4.53 -34.91
CA PRO A 156 -1.15 3.40 -35.52
C PRO A 156 -0.81 2.33 -34.47
N ALA A 157 -0.92 1.07 -34.87
CA ALA A 157 -0.32 -0.06 -34.17
C ALA A 157 1.12 -0.29 -34.66
N PRO A 158 2.03 -0.86 -33.83
CA PRO A 158 1.82 -1.24 -32.43
C PRO A 158 1.79 -0.04 -31.47
N ALA A 159 0.94 -0.10 -30.45
CA ALA A 159 0.80 0.97 -29.47
C ALA A 159 0.85 0.44 -28.01
N PRO A 160 1.55 1.13 -27.10
CA PRO A 160 1.50 0.81 -25.68
C PRO A 160 0.09 0.98 -25.12
N VAL A 161 -0.31 0.03 -24.28
CA VAL A 161 -1.62 0.06 -23.61
C VAL A 161 -1.48 -0.15 -22.12
N ARG A 162 -2.41 0.44 -21.35
CA ARG A 162 -2.52 0.25 -19.90
C ARG A 162 -3.98 -0.04 -19.55
N VAL A 163 -4.16 -1.04 -18.70
CA VAL A 163 -5.47 -1.31 -18.09
C VAL A 163 -5.50 -0.59 -16.74
N LEU A 164 -6.48 0.25 -16.56
CA LEU A 164 -6.63 1.15 -15.43
C LEU A 164 -7.97 0.87 -14.73
N GLU A 165 -7.97 0.95 -13.41
CA GLU A 165 -9.17 0.84 -12.58
C GLU A 165 -9.27 2.03 -11.63
N TRP A 166 -10.45 2.63 -11.49
CA TRP A 166 -10.68 3.62 -10.46
C TRP A 166 -10.72 2.97 -9.08
N VAL A 167 -9.85 3.43 -8.20
CA VAL A 167 -9.69 2.97 -6.82
C VAL A 167 -9.88 4.13 -5.85
N GLU A 168 -10.47 3.85 -4.72
CA GLU A 168 -10.62 4.75 -3.59
C GLU A 168 -9.81 4.24 -2.41
N ALA A 169 -8.86 5.03 -1.91
CA ALA A 169 -8.12 4.74 -0.70
C ALA A 169 -8.52 5.70 0.42
N ARG A 170 -8.73 5.17 1.62
CA ARG A 170 -9.12 5.94 2.81
C ARG A 170 -8.83 5.19 4.10
N ALA A 171 -8.89 5.92 5.22
CA ALA A 171 -8.99 5.28 6.53
C ALA A 171 -10.38 4.67 6.71
N TYR A 172 -10.45 3.46 7.26
CA TYR A 172 -11.70 2.81 7.62
C TYR A 172 -11.54 2.00 8.91
N GLN A 173 -12.64 1.72 9.58
CA GLN A 173 -12.65 0.94 10.82
C GLN A 173 -13.20 -0.46 10.54
N SER A 174 -12.50 -1.47 11.07
CA SER A 174 -12.95 -2.85 11.05
C SER A 174 -12.62 -3.48 12.40
N ASN A 175 -13.62 -4.11 13.04
CA ASN A 175 -13.49 -4.73 14.36
C ASN A 175 -12.84 -3.81 15.41
N GLY A 176 -13.26 -2.56 15.46
CA GLY A 176 -12.74 -1.56 16.41
C GLY A 176 -11.35 -1.00 16.06
N THR A 177 -10.69 -1.52 15.03
CA THR A 177 -9.34 -1.12 14.61
C THR A 177 -9.40 -0.30 13.33
N TRP A 178 -8.57 0.74 13.24
CA TRP A 178 -8.46 1.59 12.06
C TRP A 178 -7.39 1.08 11.10
N TRP A 179 -7.72 1.10 9.82
CA TRP A 179 -6.88 0.63 8.73
C TRP A 179 -6.83 1.66 7.60
N LEU A 180 -5.71 1.75 6.91
CA LEU A 180 -5.69 2.27 5.56
C LEU A 180 -6.17 1.17 4.64
N GLY A 181 -7.19 1.42 3.84
CA GLY A 181 -7.69 0.45 2.89
C GLY A 181 -7.99 1.06 1.54
N ALA A 182 -8.14 0.20 0.56
CA ALA A 182 -8.55 0.58 -0.78
C ALA A 182 -9.67 -0.33 -1.29
N ARG A 183 -10.49 0.21 -2.17
CA ARG A 183 -11.51 -0.54 -2.92
C ARG A 183 -11.63 0.01 -4.33
N SER A 184 -12.11 -0.80 -5.24
CA SER A 184 -12.62 -0.33 -6.52
C SER A 184 -13.82 0.60 -6.29
N LEU A 185 -14.05 1.54 -7.19
CA LEU A 185 -15.22 2.45 -7.10
C LEU A 185 -16.56 1.77 -7.39
N ARG A 186 -16.59 0.45 -7.53
CA ARG A 186 -17.87 -0.27 -7.64
C ARG A 186 -18.58 -0.35 -6.30
N PRO A 187 -19.89 -0.16 -6.27
CA PRO A 187 -20.68 -0.20 -5.02
C PRO A 187 -20.58 -1.52 -4.26
N THR A 188 -20.36 -2.63 -4.98
CA THR A 188 -20.29 -3.99 -4.41
C THR A 188 -18.93 -4.39 -3.91
N ASP A 189 -17.86 -3.62 -4.23
CA ASP A 189 -16.51 -3.98 -3.83
C ASP A 189 -16.26 -3.61 -2.37
N VAL A 190 -15.81 -4.61 -1.62
CA VAL A 190 -15.44 -4.45 -0.21
C VAL A 190 -14.08 -3.77 -0.12
N ILE A 191 -13.93 -2.88 0.87
CA ILE A 191 -12.66 -2.25 1.15
C ILE A 191 -11.66 -3.29 1.65
N GLN A 192 -10.48 -3.34 1.03
CA GLN A 192 -9.39 -4.26 1.40
C GLN A 192 -8.36 -3.51 2.23
N PRO A 193 -7.86 -4.11 3.31
CA PRO A 193 -6.80 -3.50 4.11
C PRO A 193 -5.49 -3.47 3.33
N LEU A 194 -4.85 -2.31 3.29
CA LEU A 194 -3.52 -2.10 2.72
C LEU A 194 -2.46 -2.06 3.83
N ALA A 195 -2.75 -1.36 4.92
CA ALA A 195 -1.85 -1.21 6.05
C ALA A 195 -2.60 -0.87 7.34
N GLY A 196 -2.05 -1.29 8.47
CA GLY A 196 -2.58 -1.00 9.79
C GLY A 196 -1.97 -1.87 10.87
N PRO A 197 -2.35 -1.66 12.13
CA PRO A 197 -3.30 -0.64 12.61
C PRO A 197 -2.78 0.79 12.52
N ILE A 198 -3.68 1.75 12.23
CA ILE A 198 -3.38 3.18 12.20
C ILE A 198 -4.15 3.93 13.30
N ALA A 199 -3.81 5.19 13.54
CA ALA A 199 -4.59 6.05 14.43
C ALA A 199 -6.02 6.26 13.90
N PRO A 200 -7.02 6.57 14.75
CA PRO A 200 -8.34 6.96 14.29
C PRO A 200 -8.25 8.09 13.25
N ARG A 201 -8.83 7.88 12.07
CA ARG A 201 -8.71 8.79 10.91
C ARG A 201 -7.25 9.18 10.59
N GLY A 202 -6.31 8.27 10.85
CA GLY A 202 -4.86 8.52 10.79
C GLY A 202 -4.29 8.64 9.38
N VAL A 203 -5.10 8.81 8.35
CA VAL A 203 -4.64 9.04 6.97
C VAL A 203 -5.25 10.33 6.46
N SER A 204 -4.43 11.17 5.86
CA SER A 204 -4.88 12.33 5.12
C SER A 204 -4.12 12.47 3.80
N PHE A 205 -4.82 13.00 2.81
CA PHE A 205 -4.29 13.24 1.49
C PHE A 205 -4.43 14.72 1.15
N SER A 206 -3.41 15.30 0.53
CA SER A 206 -3.46 16.66 0.03
C SER A 206 -2.67 16.82 -1.26
N ARG A 207 -3.06 17.77 -2.08
CA ARG A 207 -2.26 18.21 -3.22
C ARG A 207 -1.51 19.47 -2.82
N VAL A 208 -0.23 19.51 -3.09
CA VAL A 208 0.63 20.65 -2.78
C VAL A 208 1.29 21.10 -4.07
N ALA A 209 1.08 22.36 -4.44
CA ALA A 209 1.81 22.97 -5.54
C ALA A 209 3.25 23.32 -5.08
N LEU A 210 4.23 22.96 -5.89
CA LEU A 210 5.63 23.28 -5.67
C LEU A 210 6.21 23.86 -6.97
N GLY A 211 6.14 25.17 -7.12
CA GLY A 211 6.47 25.82 -8.39
C GLY A 211 5.53 25.37 -9.52
N ALA A 212 6.08 24.83 -10.60
CA ALA A 212 5.33 24.27 -11.72
C ALA A 212 4.81 22.84 -11.45
N ASP A 213 5.33 22.17 -10.44
CA ASP A 213 4.99 20.79 -10.13
C ASP A 213 3.83 20.69 -9.14
N THR A 214 3.10 19.59 -9.22
CA THR A 214 2.09 19.22 -8.24
C THR A 214 2.55 17.95 -7.52
N LEU A 215 2.55 17.98 -6.20
CA LEU A 215 2.86 16.84 -5.36
C LEU A 215 1.59 16.29 -4.73
N LEU A 216 1.47 14.97 -4.67
CA LEU A 216 0.56 14.31 -3.74
C LEU A 216 1.28 14.14 -2.40
N GLU A 217 0.71 14.70 -1.36
CA GLU A 217 1.16 14.51 0.01
C GLU A 217 0.24 13.50 0.71
N VAL A 218 0.83 12.43 1.21
CA VAL A 218 0.13 11.39 1.99
C VAL A 218 0.70 11.38 3.39
N ARG A 219 -0.12 11.67 4.37
CA ARG A 219 0.25 11.60 5.78
C ARG A 219 -0.43 10.43 6.45
N VAL A 220 0.36 9.56 7.06
CA VAL A 220 -0.13 8.41 7.83
C VAL A 220 0.32 8.56 9.29
N LYS A 221 -0.63 8.43 10.22
CA LYS A 221 -0.38 8.44 11.67
C LYS A 221 -0.69 7.06 12.23
N VAL A 222 0.21 6.53 13.04
CA VAL A 222 -0.01 5.30 13.81
C VAL A 222 -0.28 5.69 15.25
N GLY A 223 -1.39 5.20 15.81
CA GLY A 223 -1.79 5.48 17.18
C GLY A 223 -0.95 4.74 18.22
N ALA A 224 -1.06 5.17 19.48
CA ALA A 224 -0.59 4.39 20.61
C ALA A 224 -1.37 3.08 20.71
N THR A 225 -0.68 1.98 20.95
CA THR A 225 -1.32 0.71 21.36
C THR A 225 -1.95 0.86 22.74
N PRO A 226 -3.10 0.25 23.00
CA PRO A 226 -3.66 0.23 24.35
C PRO A 226 -2.61 -0.27 25.37
N GLY A 227 -2.30 0.53 26.38
CA GLY A 227 -1.25 0.24 27.37
C GLY A 227 0.19 0.58 26.94
N GLY A 228 0.40 1.09 25.71
CA GLY A 228 1.71 1.50 25.20
C GLY A 228 1.99 3.00 25.36
N SER A 229 3.17 3.42 24.89
CA SER A 229 3.57 4.83 24.91
C SER A 229 2.58 5.71 24.15
N PRO A 230 2.20 6.89 24.66
CA PRO A 230 1.28 7.83 24.00
C PRO A 230 1.87 8.50 22.76
N ILE A 231 3.09 8.18 22.35
CA ILE A 231 3.75 8.78 21.20
C ILE A 231 3.10 8.24 19.92
N ALA A 232 2.44 9.12 19.19
CA ALA A 232 1.97 8.85 17.83
C ALA A 232 3.12 9.06 16.85
N ASP A 233 3.53 8.00 16.16
CA ASP A 233 4.46 8.13 15.04
C ASP A 233 3.69 8.51 13.78
N SER A 234 4.29 9.34 12.93
CA SER A 234 3.72 9.70 11.63
C SER A 234 4.77 9.64 10.54
N THR A 235 4.33 9.31 9.35
CA THR A 235 5.15 9.45 8.13
C THR A 235 4.45 10.38 7.16
N LEU A 236 5.25 11.12 6.43
CA LEU A 236 4.82 11.98 5.34
C LEU A 236 5.52 11.51 4.07
N VAL A 237 4.73 11.16 3.07
CA VAL A 237 5.23 10.80 1.74
C VAL A 237 4.80 11.86 0.75
N ARG A 238 5.75 12.37 -0.02
CA ARG A 238 5.51 13.31 -1.11
C ARG A 238 5.87 12.64 -2.42
N MET A 239 4.94 12.64 -3.36
CA MET A 239 5.09 12.01 -4.66
C MET A 239 4.84 13.04 -5.75
N PRO A 240 5.79 13.23 -6.68
CA PRO A 240 5.54 14.07 -7.84
C PRO A 240 4.45 13.45 -8.71
N LEU A 241 3.50 14.26 -9.14
CA LEU A 241 2.53 13.92 -10.16
C LEU A 241 3.07 14.41 -11.49
N THR A 242 2.95 13.60 -12.52
CA THR A 242 3.30 14.06 -13.87
C THR A 242 2.33 15.17 -14.28
N VAL A 243 2.87 16.29 -14.73
CA VAL A 243 2.06 17.34 -15.33
C VAL A 243 1.48 16.76 -16.62
N ASP A 244 0.16 16.88 -16.78
CA ASP A 244 -0.45 16.53 -18.05
C ASP A 244 0.23 17.40 -19.13
N ALA A 245 0.83 16.76 -20.13
CA ALA A 245 1.20 17.49 -21.33
C ALA A 245 -0.08 18.18 -21.80
N ALA A 246 -0.01 19.49 -21.95
CA ALA A 246 -1.15 20.26 -22.48
C ALA A 246 -1.58 19.64 -23.80
N PRO A 247 -2.91 19.55 -24.07
CA PRO A 247 -3.39 19.03 -25.34
C PRO A 247 -2.89 19.84 -26.51
#